data_3f1da960216bda159076293d09135d41
#
_entry.id   3f1da960216bda159076293d09135d41
#
_cell.length_a   1.000
_cell.length_b   1.000
_cell.length_c   1.000
_cell.angle_alpha   90.00
_cell.angle_beta   90.00
_cell.angle_gamma   90.00
#
_symmetry.space_group_name_H-M   'P 1'
#
loop_
_entity.id
_entity.type
_entity.pdbx_description
1 polymer ?
#
loop_
_entity_poly.entity_id
_entity_poly.type
_entity_poly.pdbx_seq_one_letter_code
_entity_poly.pdbx_strand_id
1 'polypeptide(L)'
;MSQEKNNSGNPSPDSEINLEAEENLPEQIAVRLAKRERLNELTDAYPVSVPITHTIDGVRQAYPSLEVDTATGDKVALAGRIVFQRNTGKLCFATLQAGSGERIQAMLSLDKVGEQQLEQWKELVDLGDHVFISGEVISSKRGELSVLADEWLMAAKTIRPLPNMHNELGEEYRVRHRYVDLIVRDRAREVVQIRAKVMQSLRRTFEQESFIEVETPMLQTIHGGASARPFKTHSNAFDTCLLYTSDAADE
;
A
#
# COMPACT_ATOMS: atom_id res chain seq x y z
N MET A 1 57.38 -4.03 18.75
CA MET A 1 56.74 -2.75 18.37
C MET A 1 55.53 -3.09 17.54
N SER A 2 54.41 -3.27 18.20
CA SER A 2 53.10 -3.61 17.59
C SER A 2 52.35 -2.31 17.26
N GLN A 3 52.01 -2.14 16.01
CA GLN A 3 51.13 -1.04 15.59
C GLN A 3 49.68 -1.50 15.66
N GLU A 4 48.96 -0.93 16.60
CA GLU A 4 47.47 -0.98 16.65
C GLU A 4 46.91 -0.20 15.45
N LYS A 5 46.20 -0.90 14.58
CA LYS A 5 45.34 -0.26 13.56
C LYS A 5 44.03 0.07 14.21
N ASN A 6 43.81 1.38 14.43
CA ASN A 6 42.51 1.97 14.74
C ASN A 6 41.49 1.64 13.64
N ASN A 7 40.51 0.85 14.00
CA ASN A 7 39.33 0.57 13.21
C ASN A 7 38.31 1.66 13.51
N SER A 8 38.35 2.79 12.79
CA SER A 8 37.28 3.80 12.83
C SER A 8 36.09 3.24 12.06
N GLY A 9 35.15 2.66 12.78
CA GLY A 9 33.85 2.25 12.21
C GLY A 9 33.14 3.45 11.60
N ASN A 10 32.91 3.40 10.31
CA ASN A 10 32.03 4.32 9.62
C ASN A 10 30.60 4.09 10.15
N PRO A 11 29.88 5.10 10.67
CA PRO A 11 28.49 4.93 11.04
C PRO A 11 27.66 4.58 9.82
N SER A 12 26.70 3.67 9.98
CA SER A 12 25.77 3.28 8.92
C SER A 12 24.96 4.50 8.48
N PRO A 13 24.60 4.62 7.17
CA PRO A 13 23.88 5.77 6.61
C PRO A 13 22.48 6.02 7.19
N ASP A 14 21.97 5.12 8.03
CA ASP A 14 20.61 5.18 8.58
C ASP A 14 20.50 5.88 9.96
N SER A 15 21.61 6.35 10.54
CA SER A 15 21.60 6.93 11.88
C SER A 15 21.64 8.48 11.94
N GLU A 16 21.77 9.15 10.81
CA GLU A 16 21.61 10.61 10.71
C GLU A 16 20.33 10.93 9.92
N ILE A 17 19.16 10.71 10.52
CA ILE A 17 17.98 11.48 10.13
C ILE A 17 18.30 12.91 10.60
N ASN A 18 18.76 13.67 9.65
CA ASN A 18 19.27 15.01 9.80
C ASN A 18 18.18 15.91 10.40
N LEU A 19 18.33 16.35 11.63
CA LEU A 19 17.43 17.30 12.32
C LEU A 19 17.29 18.61 11.51
N GLU A 20 18.27 18.95 10.65
CA GLU A 20 18.20 20.07 9.71
C GLU A 20 17.20 19.85 8.56
N ALA A 21 16.74 18.61 8.29
CA ALA A 21 15.72 18.34 7.28
C ALA A 21 14.30 18.64 7.77
N GLU A 22 14.07 18.81 9.08
CA GLU A 22 12.75 19.16 9.63
C GLU A 22 12.37 20.63 9.37
N GLU A 23 13.32 21.52 9.22
CA GLU A 23 13.05 22.95 8.98
C GLU A 23 12.53 23.27 7.57
N ASN A 24 12.62 22.35 6.60
CA ASN A 24 12.20 22.51 5.20
C ASN A 24 11.18 21.49 4.69
N LEU A 25 10.46 20.81 5.58
CA LEU A 25 9.39 19.91 5.16
C LEU A 25 8.24 20.69 4.53
N PRO A 26 7.69 20.22 3.38
CA PRO A 26 6.46 20.81 2.85
C PRO A 26 5.39 20.88 3.95
N GLU A 27 4.69 22.00 4.07
CA GLU A 27 3.71 22.30 5.11
C GLU A 27 2.73 21.13 5.35
N GLN A 28 2.27 20.49 4.27
CA GLN A 28 1.36 19.34 4.36
C GLN A 28 1.99 18.13 5.08
N ILE A 29 3.29 17.90 4.93
CA ILE A 29 3.98 16.81 5.62
C ILE A 29 4.11 17.14 7.11
N ALA A 30 4.48 18.38 7.44
CA ALA A 30 4.58 18.84 8.83
C ALA A 30 3.25 18.72 9.57
N VAL A 31 2.14 19.14 8.95
CA VAL A 31 0.78 18.99 9.50
C VAL A 31 0.45 17.51 9.75
N ARG A 32 0.76 16.61 8.81
CA ARG A 32 0.49 15.17 8.96
C ARG A 32 1.35 14.50 10.04
N LEU A 33 2.60 14.95 10.21
CA LEU A 33 3.46 14.50 11.31
C LEU A 33 2.88 14.92 12.66
N ALA A 34 2.45 16.17 12.81
CA ALA A 34 1.79 16.64 14.04
C ALA A 34 0.50 15.85 14.35
N LYS A 35 -0.32 15.57 13.33
CA LYS A 35 -1.50 14.70 13.49
C LYS A 35 -1.14 13.28 13.91
N ARG A 36 -0.04 12.72 13.38
CA ARG A 36 0.47 11.39 13.78
C ARG A 36 0.88 11.38 15.26
N GLU A 37 1.61 12.38 15.72
CA GLU A 37 2.01 12.50 17.12
C GLU A 37 0.79 12.59 18.03
N ARG A 38 -0.17 13.44 17.70
CA ARG A 38 -1.42 13.54 18.44
C ARG A 38 -2.23 12.23 18.40
N LEU A 39 -2.21 11.51 17.29
CA LEU A 39 -2.85 10.20 17.19
C LEU A 39 -2.18 9.19 18.14
N ASN A 40 -0.85 9.19 18.24
CA ASN A 40 -0.09 8.32 19.15
C ASN A 40 -0.34 8.61 20.64
N GLU A 41 -0.81 9.81 20.99
CA GLU A 41 -1.26 10.12 22.36
C GLU A 41 -2.60 9.45 22.69
N LEU A 42 -3.42 9.16 21.68
CA LEU A 42 -4.77 8.60 21.83
C LEU A 42 -4.82 7.10 21.54
N THR A 43 -4.07 6.65 20.54
CA THR A 43 -4.03 5.27 20.05
C THR A 43 -2.73 5.06 19.27
N ASP A 44 -2.53 3.91 18.65
CA ASP A 44 -1.40 3.64 17.78
C ASP A 44 -1.69 4.10 16.35
N ALA A 45 -0.81 4.92 15.76
CA ALA A 45 -0.90 5.36 14.37
C ALA A 45 -0.56 4.23 13.36
N TYR A 46 0.08 3.16 13.84
CA TYR A 46 0.51 2.00 13.04
C TYR A 46 0.34 0.69 13.81
N PRO A 47 -0.88 0.32 14.19
CA PRO A 47 -1.13 -0.91 14.92
C PRO A 47 -0.65 -2.13 14.12
N VAL A 48 -0.17 -3.14 14.82
CA VAL A 48 0.31 -4.39 14.20
C VAL A 48 -0.81 -5.09 13.43
N SER A 49 -2.05 -5.00 13.90
CA SER A 49 -3.23 -5.57 13.27
C SER A 49 -4.49 -4.81 13.64
N VAL A 50 -5.51 -4.92 12.78
CA VAL A 50 -6.89 -4.48 13.05
C VAL A 50 -7.84 -5.65 12.84
N PRO A 51 -8.99 -5.73 13.55
CA PRO A 51 -9.85 -6.90 13.57
C PRO A 51 -10.74 -7.01 12.31
N ILE A 52 -10.14 -7.21 11.14
CA ILE A 52 -10.84 -7.34 9.85
C ILE A 52 -11.59 -8.68 9.81
N THR A 53 -12.85 -8.65 9.40
CA THR A 53 -13.66 -9.85 9.16
C THR A 53 -13.96 -10.07 7.68
N HIS A 54 -14.01 -9.01 6.88
CA HIS A 54 -14.39 -9.01 5.47
C HIS A 54 -13.43 -8.17 4.64
N THR A 55 -13.28 -8.53 3.37
CA THR A 55 -12.60 -7.68 2.39
C THR A 55 -13.64 -6.79 1.67
N ILE A 56 -13.20 -5.65 1.15
CA ILE A 56 -14.07 -4.76 0.34
C ILE A 56 -14.61 -5.52 -0.87
N ASP A 57 -13.75 -6.31 -1.54
CA ASP A 57 -14.14 -7.16 -2.67
C ASP A 57 -15.22 -8.17 -2.28
N GLY A 58 -15.06 -8.83 -1.12
CA GLY A 58 -16.04 -9.80 -0.61
C GLY A 58 -17.40 -9.17 -0.31
N VAL A 59 -17.42 -8.00 0.30
CA VAL A 59 -18.68 -7.26 0.55
C VAL A 59 -19.35 -6.85 -0.77
N ARG A 60 -18.59 -6.36 -1.75
CA ARG A 60 -19.16 -6.03 -3.06
C ARG A 60 -19.72 -7.24 -3.81
N GLN A 61 -19.07 -8.40 -3.68
CA GLN A 61 -19.57 -9.66 -4.28
C GLN A 61 -20.82 -10.17 -3.58
N ALA A 62 -20.91 -10.04 -2.25
CA ALA A 62 -22.08 -10.45 -1.48
C ALA A 62 -23.30 -9.56 -1.73
N TYR A 63 -23.06 -8.27 -2.03
CA TYR A 63 -24.11 -7.27 -2.26
C TYR A 63 -23.95 -6.59 -3.62
N PRO A 64 -24.14 -7.30 -4.74
CA PRO A 64 -23.99 -6.74 -6.09
C PRO A 64 -25.04 -5.68 -6.41
N SER A 65 -26.19 -5.75 -5.80
CA SER A 65 -27.25 -4.74 -5.85
C SER A 65 -28.09 -4.75 -4.57
N LEU A 66 -28.25 -3.60 -3.93
CA LEU A 66 -29.18 -3.40 -2.84
C LEU A 66 -30.22 -2.36 -3.26
N GLU A 67 -31.46 -2.51 -2.79
CA GLU A 67 -32.47 -1.47 -2.94
C GLU A 67 -32.00 -0.19 -2.25
N VAL A 68 -32.36 0.95 -2.82
CA VAL A 68 -31.99 2.27 -2.29
C VAL A 68 -32.54 2.45 -0.87
N ASP A 69 -31.75 3.07 0.00
CA ASP A 69 -32.10 3.38 1.39
C ASP A 69 -32.44 2.13 2.23
N THR A 70 -31.73 1.02 2.00
CA THR A 70 -31.93 -0.26 2.69
C THR A 70 -30.80 -0.53 3.68
N ALA A 71 -31.15 -0.97 4.88
CA ALA A 71 -30.24 -1.50 5.88
C ALA A 71 -30.34 -3.04 5.88
N THR A 72 -29.19 -3.75 5.84
CA THR A 72 -29.20 -5.21 5.76
C THR A 72 -29.24 -5.90 7.11
N GLY A 73 -28.84 -5.22 8.18
CA GLY A 73 -28.61 -5.81 9.50
C GLY A 73 -27.27 -6.54 9.63
N ASP A 74 -26.54 -6.75 8.53
CA ASP A 74 -25.28 -7.48 8.53
C ASP A 74 -24.12 -6.59 8.94
N LYS A 75 -23.33 -7.04 9.91
CA LYS A 75 -22.16 -6.34 10.42
C LYS A 75 -20.89 -6.83 9.72
N VAL A 76 -20.10 -5.88 9.26
CA VAL A 76 -18.79 -6.14 8.64
C VAL A 76 -17.72 -5.29 9.30
N ALA A 77 -16.51 -5.81 9.29
CA ALA A 77 -15.32 -5.07 9.71
C ALA A 77 -14.28 -5.19 8.59
N LEU A 78 -13.88 -4.06 8.04
CA LEU A 78 -13.00 -3.98 6.88
C LEU A 78 -11.99 -2.85 7.01
N ALA A 79 -10.92 -2.90 6.24
CA ALA A 79 -9.96 -1.81 6.15
C ALA A 79 -9.69 -1.45 4.69
N GLY A 80 -9.36 -0.18 4.47
CA GLY A 80 -9.03 0.33 3.15
C GLY A 80 -8.34 1.68 3.20
N ARG A 81 -7.78 2.08 2.07
CA ARG A 81 -7.17 3.39 1.90
C ARG A 81 -8.22 4.43 1.56
N ILE A 82 -8.21 5.55 2.27
CA ILE A 82 -9.09 6.68 1.97
C ILE A 82 -8.62 7.35 0.69
N VAL A 83 -9.45 7.31 -0.35
CA VAL A 83 -9.20 7.96 -1.63
C VAL A 83 -10.12 9.16 -1.88
N PHE A 84 -11.18 9.27 -1.12
CA PHE A 84 -12.07 10.42 -1.11
C PHE A 84 -12.61 10.62 0.30
N GLN A 85 -12.79 11.88 0.71
CA GLN A 85 -13.37 12.24 2.00
C GLN A 85 -14.22 13.51 1.87
N ARG A 86 -15.37 13.50 2.51
CA ARG A 86 -16.23 14.65 2.63
C ARG A 86 -16.80 14.73 4.05
N ASN A 87 -16.42 15.75 4.77
CA ASN A 87 -16.87 16.00 6.13
C ASN A 87 -18.01 17.05 6.09
N THR A 88 -19.18 16.66 6.59
CA THR A 88 -20.33 17.55 6.77
C THR A 88 -20.73 17.45 8.23
N GLY A 89 -20.93 18.54 8.91
CA GLY A 89 -21.33 18.65 10.32
C GLY A 89 -21.48 17.36 11.13
N LYS A 90 -22.65 16.72 11.06
CA LYS A 90 -22.98 15.50 11.80
C LYS A 90 -22.74 14.18 11.04
N LEU A 91 -22.30 14.25 9.78
CA LEU A 91 -22.11 13.08 8.92
C LEU A 91 -20.84 13.25 8.09
N CYS A 92 -19.96 12.27 8.12
CA CYS A 92 -18.76 12.18 7.29
C CYS A 92 -18.88 11.01 6.32
N PHE A 93 -18.34 11.19 5.12
CA PHE A 93 -18.27 10.19 4.08
C PHE A 93 -16.80 9.98 3.71
N ALA A 94 -16.42 8.72 3.52
CA ALA A 94 -15.14 8.38 2.96
C ALA A 94 -15.30 7.25 1.93
N THR A 95 -14.50 7.29 0.87
CA THR A 95 -14.38 6.15 -0.04
C THR A 95 -13.11 5.39 0.32
N LEU A 96 -13.27 4.13 0.70
CA LEU A 96 -12.19 3.21 1.01
C LEU A 96 -11.86 2.39 -0.22
N GLN A 97 -10.58 2.28 -0.53
CA GLN A 97 -10.06 1.50 -1.66
C GLN A 97 -9.26 0.30 -1.15
N ALA A 98 -9.59 -0.88 -1.69
CA ALA A 98 -8.82 -2.12 -1.49
C ALA A 98 -7.55 -2.15 -2.35
N GLY A 99 -6.67 -3.12 -2.09
CA GLY A 99 -5.49 -3.38 -2.93
C GLY A 99 -5.83 -3.81 -4.36
N SER A 100 -6.98 -4.42 -4.58
CA SER A 100 -7.54 -4.74 -5.91
C SER A 100 -7.92 -3.51 -6.72
N GLY A 101 -8.22 -2.40 -6.05
CA GLY A 101 -8.81 -1.18 -6.62
C GLY A 101 -10.31 -1.04 -6.37
N GLU A 102 -10.98 -2.11 -5.90
CA GLU A 102 -12.38 -2.03 -5.50
C GLU A 102 -12.58 -1.01 -4.38
N ARG A 103 -13.73 -0.35 -4.41
CA ARG A 103 -14.04 0.75 -3.51
C ARG A 103 -15.38 0.53 -2.81
N ILE A 104 -15.48 1.02 -1.58
CA ILE A 104 -16.73 1.04 -0.82
C ILE A 104 -16.85 2.37 -0.08
N GLN A 105 -18.06 2.86 0.08
CA GLN A 105 -18.32 4.05 0.87
C GLN A 105 -18.38 3.69 2.36
N ALA A 106 -17.73 4.47 3.21
CA ALA A 106 -17.93 4.48 4.65
C ALA A 106 -18.72 5.74 5.03
N MET A 107 -19.71 5.58 5.91
CA MET A 107 -20.53 6.66 6.47
C MET A 107 -20.36 6.68 7.98
N LEU A 108 -19.88 7.80 8.51
CA LEU A 108 -19.70 8.00 9.95
C LEU A 108 -20.72 9.06 10.39
N SER A 109 -21.73 8.65 11.16
CA SER A 109 -22.74 9.55 11.68
C SER A 109 -22.52 9.83 13.17
N LEU A 110 -22.82 11.05 13.61
CA LEU A 110 -22.74 11.45 15.01
C LEU A 110 -23.50 10.48 15.93
N ASP A 111 -24.67 10.02 15.48
CA ASP A 111 -25.56 9.16 16.26
C ASP A 111 -25.00 7.74 16.47
N LYS A 112 -24.09 7.28 15.58
CA LYS A 112 -23.50 5.94 15.64
C LYS A 112 -22.12 5.94 16.29
N VAL A 113 -21.19 6.77 15.81
CA VAL A 113 -19.81 6.79 16.31
C VAL A 113 -19.60 7.68 17.54
N GLY A 114 -20.59 8.56 17.84
CA GLY A 114 -20.49 9.54 18.93
C GLY A 114 -19.63 10.77 18.57
N GLU A 115 -19.78 11.83 19.40
CA GLU A 115 -19.18 13.13 19.13
C GLU A 115 -17.64 13.06 19.12
N GLN A 116 -17.06 12.41 20.11
CA GLN A 116 -15.60 12.33 20.28
C GLN A 116 -14.94 11.65 19.06
N GLN A 117 -15.43 10.50 18.64
CA GLN A 117 -14.86 9.77 17.49
C GLN A 117 -15.08 10.51 16.18
N LEU A 118 -16.23 11.21 16.02
CA LEU A 118 -16.48 11.98 14.82
C LEU A 118 -15.57 13.20 14.70
N GLU A 119 -15.27 13.89 15.81
CA GLU A 119 -14.33 15.01 15.82
C GLU A 119 -12.88 14.51 15.59
N GLN A 120 -12.47 13.41 16.21
CA GLN A 120 -11.17 12.78 15.94
C GLN A 120 -11.03 12.38 14.47
N TRP A 121 -12.08 11.83 13.85
CA TRP A 121 -12.09 11.55 12.42
C TRP A 121 -11.81 12.80 11.59
N LYS A 122 -12.53 13.88 11.81
CA LYS A 122 -12.38 15.13 11.06
C LYS A 122 -11.01 15.77 11.22
N GLU A 123 -10.43 15.65 12.42
CA GLU A 123 -9.20 16.30 12.76
C GLU A 123 -7.98 15.49 12.33
N LEU A 124 -7.96 14.18 12.55
CA LEU A 124 -6.76 13.35 12.46
C LEU A 124 -6.66 12.56 11.16
N VAL A 125 -7.78 12.34 10.46
CA VAL A 125 -7.82 11.50 9.26
C VAL A 125 -7.63 12.33 8.00
N ASP A 126 -6.77 11.87 7.10
CA ASP A 126 -6.43 12.51 5.84
C ASP A 126 -6.59 11.56 4.64
N LEU A 127 -6.66 12.14 3.44
CA LEU A 127 -6.59 11.36 2.19
C LEU A 127 -5.28 10.57 2.13
N GLY A 128 -5.41 9.30 1.80
CA GLY A 128 -4.28 8.36 1.74
C GLY A 128 -4.14 7.48 2.98
N ASP A 129 -4.73 7.86 4.12
CA ASP A 129 -4.69 7.04 5.33
C ASP A 129 -5.36 5.68 5.11
N HIS A 130 -4.84 4.64 5.75
CA HIS A 130 -5.55 3.39 5.91
C HIS A 130 -6.35 3.42 7.19
N VAL A 131 -7.62 3.13 7.07
CA VAL A 131 -8.54 3.06 8.22
C VAL A 131 -9.24 1.73 8.26
N PHE A 132 -9.53 1.30 9.46
CA PHE A 132 -10.43 0.22 9.78
C PHE A 132 -11.81 0.81 10.10
N ILE A 133 -12.87 0.17 9.59
CA ILE A 133 -14.26 0.54 9.84
C ILE A 133 -15.02 -0.73 10.21
N SER A 134 -15.75 -0.69 11.31
CA SER A 134 -16.74 -1.70 11.67
C SER A 134 -18.14 -1.10 11.67
N GLY A 135 -19.10 -1.77 11.06
CA GLY A 135 -20.46 -1.26 10.96
C GLY A 135 -21.38 -2.10 10.12
N GLU A 136 -22.56 -1.60 9.88
CA GLU A 136 -23.62 -2.25 9.13
C GLU A 136 -23.52 -1.97 7.63
N VAL A 137 -23.72 -2.99 6.79
CA VAL A 137 -23.83 -2.83 5.35
C VAL A 137 -25.18 -2.22 5.00
N ILE A 138 -25.15 -1.12 4.29
CA ILE A 138 -26.36 -0.39 3.87
C ILE A 138 -26.26 0.04 2.40
N SER A 139 -27.41 0.32 1.81
CA SER A 139 -27.48 1.17 0.60
C SER A 139 -27.85 2.59 1.02
N SER A 140 -27.03 3.55 0.60
CA SER A 140 -27.30 4.96 0.91
C SER A 140 -28.56 5.47 0.20
N LYS A 141 -29.07 6.64 0.60
CA LYS A 141 -30.20 7.32 -0.07
C LYS A 141 -29.99 7.58 -1.57
N ARG A 142 -28.77 7.45 -2.06
CA ARG A 142 -28.41 7.58 -3.48
C ARG A 142 -28.13 6.23 -4.15
N GLY A 143 -28.33 5.11 -3.44
CA GLY A 143 -28.10 3.76 -3.94
C GLY A 143 -26.62 3.32 -3.89
N GLU A 144 -25.73 4.06 -3.21
CA GLU A 144 -24.33 3.64 -3.08
C GLU A 144 -24.19 2.63 -1.95
N LEU A 145 -23.54 1.47 -2.25
CA LEU A 145 -23.20 0.46 -1.27
C LEU A 145 -22.23 1.04 -0.24
N SER A 146 -22.62 1.02 1.01
CA SER A 146 -21.92 1.72 2.09
C SER A 146 -21.85 0.88 3.36
N VAL A 147 -20.85 1.17 4.19
CA VAL A 147 -20.80 0.70 5.57
C VAL A 147 -21.13 1.88 6.49
N LEU A 148 -22.23 1.77 7.23
CA LEU A 148 -22.60 2.72 8.28
C LEU A 148 -21.80 2.36 9.53
N ALA A 149 -20.76 3.13 9.80
CA ALA A 149 -19.79 2.85 10.83
C ALA A 149 -20.39 2.98 12.25
N ASP A 150 -20.15 1.98 13.06
CA ASP A 150 -20.31 2.02 14.52
C ASP A 150 -18.97 2.43 15.19
N GLU A 151 -17.84 2.08 14.55
CA GLU A 151 -16.49 2.31 15.06
C GLU A 151 -15.51 2.50 13.91
N TRP A 152 -14.45 3.24 14.15
CA TRP A 152 -13.30 3.34 13.28
C TRP A 152 -11.98 3.34 14.05
N LEU A 153 -10.91 2.85 13.43
CA LEU A 153 -9.53 2.89 13.95
C LEU A 153 -8.57 3.32 12.84
N MET A 154 -7.48 3.98 13.23
CA MET A 154 -6.36 4.18 12.30
C MET A 154 -5.64 2.85 12.11
N ALA A 155 -5.49 2.40 10.86
CA ALA A 155 -4.70 1.23 10.52
C ALA A 155 -3.28 1.60 10.07
N ALA A 156 -3.13 2.72 9.34
CA ALA A 156 -1.81 3.31 9.04
C ALA A 156 -1.95 4.77 8.62
N LYS A 157 -1.26 5.66 9.33
CA LYS A 157 -1.22 7.09 9.01
C LYS A 157 -0.29 7.37 7.83
N THR A 158 -0.78 8.04 6.81
CA THR A 158 0.00 8.43 5.63
C THR A 158 0.64 9.81 5.84
N ILE A 159 1.96 9.89 5.80
CA ILE A 159 2.70 11.14 6.01
C ILE A 159 2.79 11.94 4.70
N ARG A 160 3.07 11.29 3.58
CA ARG A 160 3.15 11.98 2.28
C ARG A 160 1.78 12.02 1.62
N PRO A 161 1.27 13.21 1.22
CA PRO A 161 -0.01 13.32 0.55
C PRO A 161 0.00 12.56 -0.78
N LEU A 162 -1.15 11.98 -1.14
CA LEU A 162 -1.35 11.44 -2.48
C LEU A 162 -1.38 12.59 -3.50
N PRO A 163 -0.89 12.37 -4.73
CA PRO A 163 -1.06 13.33 -5.81
C PRO A 163 -2.54 13.54 -6.12
N ASN A 164 -2.85 14.67 -6.74
CA ASN A 164 -4.21 14.91 -7.19
C ASN A 164 -4.62 13.83 -8.20
N MET A 165 -5.64 13.01 -7.84
CA MET A 165 -6.10 11.88 -8.64
C MET A 165 -6.81 12.30 -9.94
N HIS A 166 -7.13 13.58 -10.11
CA HIS A 166 -7.75 14.13 -11.32
C HIS A 166 -6.73 14.59 -12.35
N ASN A 167 -5.46 14.71 -11.97
CA ASN A 167 -4.39 15.11 -12.86
C ASN A 167 -3.63 13.87 -13.37
N GLU A 168 -3.28 13.87 -14.65
CA GLU A 168 -2.42 12.83 -15.18
C GLU A 168 -1.00 12.98 -14.63
N LEU A 169 -0.47 11.87 -14.11
CA LEU A 169 0.92 11.80 -13.67
C LEU A 169 1.85 11.66 -14.88
N GLY A 170 2.90 12.45 -14.92
CA GLY A 170 3.94 12.32 -15.94
C GLY A 170 4.57 10.92 -15.94
N GLU A 171 5.02 10.46 -17.11
CA GLU A 171 5.55 9.10 -17.27
C GLU A 171 6.78 8.84 -16.37
N GLU A 172 7.73 9.77 -16.34
CA GLU A 172 8.91 9.64 -15.46
C GLU A 172 8.53 9.54 -14.00
N TYR A 173 7.58 10.35 -13.53
CA TYR A 173 7.09 10.28 -12.16
C TYR A 173 6.47 8.91 -11.84
N ARG A 174 5.66 8.36 -12.75
CA ARG A 174 5.02 7.04 -12.60
C ARG A 174 6.04 5.90 -12.49
N VAL A 175 7.11 5.97 -13.30
CA VAL A 175 8.17 4.96 -13.27
C VAL A 175 8.98 5.05 -11.97
N ARG A 176 9.38 6.26 -11.56
CA ARG A 176 10.16 6.48 -10.33
C ARG A 176 9.36 6.26 -9.06
N HIS A 177 8.06 6.55 -9.07
CA HIS A 177 7.16 6.39 -7.92
C HIS A 177 6.09 5.34 -8.22
N ARG A 178 6.53 4.13 -8.60
CA ARG A 178 5.64 3.05 -9.02
C ARG A 178 4.55 2.73 -7.99
N TYR A 179 4.86 2.82 -6.68
CA TYR A 179 3.91 2.63 -5.60
C TYR A 179 2.75 3.64 -5.63
N VAL A 180 3.04 4.91 -5.96
CA VAL A 180 2.01 5.95 -6.11
C VAL A 180 1.13 5.64 -7.33
N ASP A 181 1.75 5.31 -8.46
CA ASP A 181 1.03 4.94 -9.69
C ASP A 181 0.05 3.78 -9.45
N LEU A 182 0.46 2.76 -8.67
CA LEU A 182 -0.40 1.64 -8.28
C LEU A 182 -1.56 2.05 -7.35
N ILE A 183 -1.37 3.05 -6.49
CA ILE A 183 -2.42 3.55 -5.61
C ILE A 183 -3.49 4.31 -6.41
N VAL A 184 -3.07 5.19 -7.31
CA VAL A 184 -3.98 6.17 -7.91
C VAL A 184 -4.55 5.76 -9.28
N ARG A 185 -3.92 4.82 -9.99
CA ARG A 185 -4.31 4.44 -11.35
C ARG A 185 -4.77 2.98 -11.45
N ASP A 186 -6.02 2.79 -11.90
CA ASP A 186 -6.60 1.47 -12.13
C ASP A 186 -5.80 0.69 -13.18
N ARG A 187 -5.42 1.35 -14.29
CA ARG A 187 -4.62 0.72 -15.35
C ARG A 187 -3.27 0.20 -14.87
N ALA A 188 -2.63 0.87 -13.91
CA ALA A 188 -1.36 0.41 -13.36
C ALA A 188 -1.53 -0.94 -12.62
N ARG A 189 -2.59 -1.08 -11.83
CA ARG A 189 -2.94 -2.34 -11.13
C ARG A 189 -3.34 -3.43 -12.10
N GLU A 190 -4.15 -3.09 -13.08
CA GLU A 190 -4.59 -4.01 -14.13
C GLU A 190 -3.40 -4.63 -14.89
N VAL A 191 -2.40 -3.82 -15.27
CA VAL A 191 -1.17 -4.31 -15.94
C VAL A 191 -0.43 -5.32 -15.06
N VAL A 192 -0.31 -5.07 -13.74
CA VAL A 192 0.31 -6.03 -12.82
C VAL A 192 -0.46 -7.35 -12.78
N GLN A 193 -1.80 -7.28 -12.70
CA GLN A 193 -2.66 -8.47 -12.69
C GLN A 193 -2.58 -9.25 -14.02
N ILE A 194 -2.59 -8.54 -15.15
CA ILE A 194 -2.44 -9.17 -16.49
C ILE A 194 -1.08 -9.88 -16.55
N ARG A 195 0.01 -9.21 -16.16
CA ARG A 195 1.35 -9.80 -16.15
C ARG A 195 1.41 -11.07 -15.29
N ALA A 196 0.84 -11.04 -14.08
CA ALA A 196 0.77 -12.21 -13.23
C ALA A 196 0.02 -13.38 -13.89
N LYS A 197 -1.13 -13.10 -14.53
CA LYS A 197 -1.92 -14.11 -15.25
C LYS A 197 -1.14 -14.69 -16.45
N VAL A 198 -0.39 -13.86 -17.18
CA VAL A 198 0.45 -14.32 -18.31
C VAL A 198 1.53 -15.29 -17.77
N MET A 199 2.24 -14.93 -16.71
CA MET A 199 3.26 -15.82 -16.12
C MET A 199 2.66 -17.14 -15.62
N GLN A 200 1.50 -17.09 -14.96
CA GLN A 200 0.79 -18.31 -14.55
C GLN A 200 0.38 -19.18 -15.76
N SER A 201 -0.07 -18.56 -16.84
CA SER A 201 -0.44 -19.27 -18.06
C SER A 201 0.76 -19.96 -18.69
N LEU A 202 1.90 -19.27 -18.80
CA LEU A 202 3.15 -19.84 -19.33
C LEU A 202 3.60 -21.06 -18.50
N ARG A 203 3.66 -20.93 -17.17
CA ARG A 203 4.03 -22.04 -16.29
C ARG A 203 3.11 -23.24 -16.48
N ARG A 204 1.79 -23.00 -16.52
CA ARG A 204 0.81 -24.06 -16.75
C ARG A 204 1.01 -24.76 -18.11
N THR A 205 1.29 -24.00 -19.18
CA THR A 205 1.56 -24.57 -20.49
C THR A 205 2.81 -25.45 -20.47
N PHE A 206 3.91 -24.99 -19.88
CA PHE A 206 5.13 -25.80 -19.78
C PHE A 206 4.92 -27.07 -18.93
N GLU A 207 4.19 -26.96 -17.81
CA GLU A 207 3.84 -28.13 -17.01
C GLU A 207 3.02 -29.17 -17.79
N GLN A 208 2.05 -28.72 -18.59
CA GLN A 208 1.24 -29.59 -19.46
C GLN A 208 2.08 -30.27 -20.53
N GLU A 209 3.11 -29.62 -21.04
CA GLU A 209 4.08 -30.16 -22.00
C GLU A 209 5.21 -30.98 -21.34
N SER A 210 5.07 -31.29 -20.03
CA SER A 210 6.04 -32.10 -19.26
C SER A 210 7.40 -31.45 -19.06
N PHE A 211 7.50 -30.12 -19.11
CA PHE A 211 8.69 -29.38 -18.67
C PHE A 211 8.75 -29.31 -17.15
N ILE A 212 9.97 -29.29 -16.61
CA ILE A 212 10.21 -29.12 -15.19
C ILE A 212 10.83 -27.73 -14.96
N GLU A 213 10.18 -26.92 -14.12
CA GLU A 213 10.74 -25.64 -13.68
C GLU A 213 11.89 -25.88 -12.72
N VAL A 214 13.05 -25.30 -12.98
CA VAL A 214 14.26 -25.43 -12.15
C VAL A 214 14.83 -24.07 -11.81
N GLU A 215 15.47 -23.97 -10.66
CA GLU A 215 16.24 -22.79 -10.26
C GLU A 215 17.73 -23.06 -10.48
N THR A 216 18.33 -22.35 -11.44
CA THR A 216 19.76 -22.44 -11.70
C THR A 216 20.51 -21.32 -10.97
N PRO A 217 21.81 -21.52 -10.59
CA PRO A 217 22.60 -20.47 -9.97
C PRO A 217 22.74 -19.25 -10.89
N MET A 218 22.36 -18.07 -10.40
CA MET A 218 22.50 -16.79 -11.11
C MET A 218 23.96 -16.38 -11.28
N LEU A 219 24.78 -16.62 -10.26
CA LEU A 219 26.19 -16.30 -10.22
C LEU A 219 27.01 -17.59 -10.38
N GLN A 220 27.96 -17.58 -11.32
CA GLN A 220 28.76 -18.72 -11.66
C GLN A 220 30.26 -18.32 -11.75
N THR A 221 31.15 -19.28 -11.57
CA THR A 221 32.61 -19.06 -11.71
C THR A 221 33.06 -19.17 -13.17
N ILE A 222 32.26 -19.84 -14.01
CA ILE A 222 32.58 -20.09 -15.42
C ILE A 222 31.54 -19.35 -16.28
N HIS A 223 32.00 -18.66 -17.32
CA HIS A 223 31.15 -18.04 -18.30
C HIS A 223 30.38 -19.10 -19.07
N GLY A 224 29.05 -19.02 -19.05
CA GLY A 224 28.14 -19.87 -19.83
C GLY A 224 26.99 -19.03 -20.35
N GLY A 225 26.25 -19.54 -21.34
CA GLY A 225 25.09 -18.86 -21.94
C GLY A 225 25.44 -18.03 -23.17
N ALA A 226 24.70 -16.95 -23.39
CA ALA A 226 24.78 -16.11 -24.57
C ALA A 226 26.17 -15.44 -24.76
N SER A 227 26.43 -15.01 -26.01
CA SER A 227 27.72 -14.36 -26.37
C SER A 227 27.89 -12.95 -25.77
N ALA A 228 26.98 -12.51 -24.92
CA ALA A 228 27.01 -11.20 -24.28
C ALA A 228 28.17 -11.08 -23.28
N ARG A 229 28.69 -9.86 -23.11
CA ARG A 229 29.73 -9.57 -22.11
C ARG A 229 29.14 -9.71 -20.70
N PRO A 230 29.65 -10.63 -19.85
CA PRO A 230 29.10 -10.87 -18.54
C PRO A 230 29.37 -9.70 -17.57
N PHE A 231 28.48 -9.51 -16.62
CA PHE A 231 28.76 -8.73 -15.43
C PHE A 231 29.69 -9.52 -14.52
N LYS A 232 30.67 -8.83 -13.92
CA LYS A 232 31.63 -9.44 -12.99
C LYS A 232 31.43 -8.86 -11.60
N THR A 233 31.41 -9.74 -10.61
CA THR A 233 31.41 -9.37 -9.19
C THR A 233 32.37 -10.25 -8.44
N HIS A 234 32.63 -9.99 -7.17
CA HIS A 234 33.56 -10.74 -6.34
C HIS A 234 32.92 -11.16 -5.03
N SER A 235 33.02 -12.42 -4.68
CA SER A 235 32.61 -12.95 -3.38
C SER A 235 33.78 -12.80 -2.39
N ASN A 236 33.65 -11.87 -1.45
CA ASN A 236 34.68 -11.64 -0.42
C ASN A 236 34.87 -12.84 0.51
N ALA A 237 33.79 -13.61 0.77
CA ALA A 237 33.83 -14.76 1.67
C ALA A 237 34.64 -15.95 1.09
N PHE A 238 34.61 -16.10 -0.23
CA PHE A 238 35.26 -17.22 -0.94
C PHE A 238 36.45 -16.77 -1.78
N ASP A 239 36.81 -15.49 -1.77
CA ASP A 239 37.85 -14.87 -2.59
C ASP A 239 37.75 -15.30 -4.08
N THR A 240 36.55 -15.29 -4.63
CA THR A 240 36.26 -15.85 -5.95
C THR A 240 35.52 -14.81 -6.82
N CYS A 241 36.01 -14.68 -8.08
CA CYS A 241 35.29 -13.91 -9.08
C CYS A 241 34.03 -14.67 -9.52
N LEU A 242 32.89 -13.98 -9.51
CA LEU A 242 31.60 -14.50 -9.96
C LEU A 242 31.14 -13.75 -11.21
N LEU A 243 30.53 -14.49 -12.11
CA LEU A 243 30.01 -14.00 -13.37
C LEU A 243 28.49 -14.11 -13.38
N TYR A 244 27.82 -13.05 -13.84
CA TYR A 244 26.41 -13.08 -14.18
C TYR A 244 26.28 -12.90 -15.69
N THR A 245 25.62 -13.85 -16.34
CA THR A 245 25.26 -13.76 -17.75
C THR A 245 23.75 -13.69 -17.87
N SER A 246 23.24 -12.98 -18.87
CA SER A 246 21.82 -13.03 -19.20
C SER A 246 21.41 -14.47 -19.58
N ASP A 247 20.19 -14.84 -19.24
CA ASP A 247 19.60 -16.10 -19.69
C ASP A 247 19.26 -15.99 -21.18
N ALA A 248 19.33 -17.10 -21.90
CA ALA A 248 18.94 -17.16 -23.32
C ALA A 248 17.50 -16.74 -23.61
N ALA A 249 16.66 -16.63 -22.56
CA ALA A 249 15.29 -16.13 -22.65
C ALA A 249 15.19 -14.59 -22.70
N ASP A 250 16.28 -13.87 -22.44
CA ASP A 250 16.34 -12.40 -22.42
C ASP A 250 16.80 -11.81 -23.78
N GLU A 251 17.08 -12.65 -24.77
CA GLU A 251 17.34 -12.32 -26.17
C GLU A 251 16.10 -12.61 -27.05
#